data_6b87752eddb1c88b71d16d5d9b040015
#
_entry.id   6b87752eddb1c88b71d16d5d9b040015
#
_cell.length_a   1.000
_cell.length_b   1.000
_cell.length_c   1.000
_cell.angle_alpha   90.00
_cell.angle_beta   90.00
_cell.angle_gamma   90.00
#
_symmetry.space_group_name_H-M   'P 1'
#
loop_
_entity.id
_entity.type
_entity.pdbx_description
1 polymer ?
#
loop_
_entity_poly.entity_id
_entity_poly.type
_entity_poly.pdbx_seq_one_letter_code
_entity_poly.pdbx_strand_id
1 'polypeptide(L)'
;MKVLLYHKKMTDSPEIAVQRAQRRARIRRKTFWWDAALFVLVIVCAVWLLPYAPYLSQIRFLRAFLPVNGSIWEHGKLLFYPAVFIGVLRYLVTGDLQKGILTTYAAAIFRACGLHILLRCTFTGVIGTTDVWVPPAVLGCCGGYMTYQIARNCDRQKRSNIPGMLLLLLLEALLMIFTEYPQDLGIFAG
;
A
#
# COMPACT_ATOMS: atom_id res chain seq x y z
N MET A 1 39.10 30.24 -3.79
CA MET A 1 38.93 29.53 -2.51
C MET A 1 38.06 30.28 -1.50
N LYS A 2 38.20 31.61 -1.29
CA LYS A 2 37.35 32.39 -0.35
C LYS A 2 35.85 32.47 -0.73
N VAL A 3 35.52 32.51 -2.00
CA VAL A 3 34.11 32.61 -2.50
C VAL A 3 33.30 31.32 -2.20
N LEU A 4 33.94 30.15 -2.34
CA LEU A 4 33.32 28.86 -2.02
C LEU A 4 33.03 28.69 -0.51
N LEU A 5 33.90 29.21 0.35
CA LEU A 5 33.69 29.21 1.80
C LEU A 5 32.58 30.18 2.23
N TYR A 6 32.44 31.31 1.52
CA TYR A 6 31.38 32.27 1.80
C TYR A 6 30.00 31.71 1.40
N HIS A 7 29.90 31.02 0.27
CA HIS A 7 28.68 30.32 -0.14
C HIS A 7 28.28 29.20 0.82
N LYS A 8 29.26 28.43 1.33
CA LYS A 8 29.00 27.38 2.31
C LYS A 8 28.49 27.95 3.64
N LYS A 9 29.05 29.10 4.08
CA LYS A 9 28.65 29.76 5.33
C LYS A 9 27.26 30.39 5.25
N MET A 10 26.82 30.85 4.05
CA MET A 10 25.48 31.37 3.81
C MET A 10 24.40 30.28 3.76
N THR A 11 24.75 29.07 3.33
CA THR A 11 23.80 27.94 3.30
C THR A 11 23.54 27.34 4.70
N ASP A 12 24.40 27.62 5.68
CA ASP A 12 24.33 27.09 7.03
C ASP A 12 23.82 28.09 8.07
N SER A 13 23.27 29.26 7.65
CA SER A 13 22.69 30.19 8.61
C SER A 13 21.47 29.57 9.32
N PRO A 14 21.32 29.74 10.65
CA PRO A 14 20.25 29.11 11.42
C PRO A 14 18.86 29.50 10.91
N GLU A 15 18.71 30.70 10.37
CA GLU A 15 17.44 31.16 9.77
C GLU A 15 17.04 30.36 8.53
N ILE A 16 18.00 30.08 7.64
CA ILE A 16 17.75 29.28 6.43
C ILE A 16 17.42 27.83 6.82
N ALA A 17 18.09 27.30 7.83
CA ALA A 17 17.79 25.95 8.36
C ALA A 17 16.36 25.87 8.92
N VAL A 18 15.93 26.87 9.70
CA VAL A 18 14.56 26.99 10.25
C VAL A 18 13.53 27.11 9.12
N GLN A 19 13.75 27.99 8.14
CA GLN A 19 12.85 28.15 7.00
C GLN A 19 12.72 26.85 6.18
N ARG A 20 13.83 26.14 5.94
CA ARG A 20 13.80 24.83 5.27
C ARG A 20 13.04 23.79 6.09
N ALA A 21 13.22 23.77 7.42
CA ALA A 21 12.49 22.86 8.29
C ALA A 21 10.98 23.16 8.27
N GLN A 22 10.57 24.42 8.36
CA GLN A 22 9.16 24.84 8.29
C GLN A 22 8.54 24.50 6.92
N ARG A 23 9.25 24.76 5.82
CA ARG A 23 8.79 24.40 4.48
C ARG A 23 8.61 22.87 4.35
N ARG A 24 9.57 22.08 4.85
CA ARG A 24 9.47 20.61 4.87
C ARG A 24 8.29 20.16 5.72
N ALA A 25 8.06 20.75 6.88
CA ALA A 25 6.92 20.43 7.74
C ALA A 25 5.59 20.74 7.07
N ARG A 26 5.46 21.88 6.38
CA ARG A 26 4.25 22.26 5.62
C ARG A 26 3.97 21.29 4.48
N ILE A 27 5.00 20.94 3.67
CA ILE A 27 4.87 19.98 2.59
C ILE A 27 4.48 18.61 3.16
N ARG A 28 5.11 18.19 4.27
CA ARG A 28 4.81 16.91 4.94
C ARG A 28 3.37 16.83 5.43
N ARG A 29 2.84 17.92 6.00
CA ARG A 29 1.45 18.00 6.47
C ARG A 29 0.46 17.92 5.30
N LYS A 30 0.71 18.64 4.21
CA LYS A 30 -0.14 18.62 3.02
C LYS A 30 -0.18 17.20 2.38
N THR A 31 0.98 16.58 2.21
CA THR A 31 1.04 15.23 1.62
C THR A 31 0.51 14.15 2.54
N PHE A 32 0.50 14.35 3.87
CA PHE A 32 -0.10 13.43 4.83
C PHE A 32 -1.59 13.22 4.54
N TRP A 33 -2.35 14.30 4.42
CA TRP A 33 -3.79 14.21 4.15
C TRP A 33 -4.11 13.60 2.78
N TRP A 34 -3.30 13.91 1.77
CA TRP A 34 -3.44 13.27 0.46
C TRP A 34 -3.17 11.76 0.53
N ASP A 35 -2.13 11.35 1.21
CA ASP A 35 -1.81 9.94 1.37
C ASP A 35 -2.89 9.21 2.17
N ALA A 36 -3.44 9.84 3.23
CA ALA A 36 -4.55 9.30 4.00
C ALA A 36 -5.82 9.14 3.12
N ALA A 37 -6.17 10.17 2.35
CA ALA A 37 -7.30 10.12 1.43
C ALA A 37 -7.17 8.99 0.40
N LEU A 38 -5.96 8.78 -0.13
CA LEU A 38 -5.70 7.68 -1.07
C LEU A 38 -5.88 6.29 -0.41
N PHE A 39 -5.45 6.12 0.83
CA PHE A 39 -5.69 4.86 1.55
C PHE A 39 -7.19 4.63 1.86
N VAL A 40 -7.92 5.69 2.22
CA VAL A 40 -9.39 5.61 2.36
C VAL A 40 -10.04 5.23 1.04
N LEU A 41 -9.57 5.81 -0.08
CA LEU A 41 -10.08 5.47 -1.41
C LEU A 41 -9.86 3.99 -1.76
N VAL A 42 -8.72 3.39 -1.37
CA VAL A 42 -8.50 1.94 -1.54
C VAL A 42 -9.59 1.14 -0.83
N ILE A 43 -9.92 1.49 0.41
CA ILE A 43 -10.96 0.80 1.19
C ILE A 43 -12.32 0.96 0.50
N VAL A 44 -12.66 2.18 0.11
CA VAL A 44 -13.94 2.48 -0.55
C VAL A 44 -14.06 1.68 -1.86
N CYS A 45 -13.02 1.66 -2.68
CA CYS A 45 -12.99 0.87 -3.91
C CYS A 45 -13.15 -0.63 -3.62
N ALA A 46 -12.46 -1.15 -2.60
CA ALA A 46 -12.55 -2.55 -2.22
C ALA A 46 -13.96 -2.93 -1.74
N VAL A 47 -14.58 -2.11 -0.88
CA VAL A 47 -15.96 -2.30 -0.40
C VAL A 47 -16.96 -2.23 -1.55
N TRP A 48 -16.76 -1.27 -2.47
CA TRP A 48 -17.67 -1.08 -3.61
C TRP A 48 -17.56 -2.22 -4.63
N LEU A 49 -16.36 -2.75 -4.86
CA LEU A 49 -16.13 -3.84 -5.81
C LEU A 49 -16.62 -5.20 -5.28
N LEU A 50 -16.67 -5.39 -3.97
CA LEU A 50 -16.99 -6.68 -3.35
C LEU A 50 -18.31 -7.29 -3.86
N PRO A 51 -19.46 -6.60 -3.87
CA PRO A 51 -20.73 -7.19 -4.31
C PRO A 51 -20.76 -7.54 -5.81
N TYR A 52 -19.92 -6.90 -6.61
CA TYR A 52 -19.83 -7.13 -8.05
C TYR A 52 -18.78 -8.18 -8.42
N ALA A 53 -17.88 -8.52 -7.51
CA ALA A 53 -16.79 -9.45 -7.77
C ALA A 53 -17.25 -10.81 -8.33
N PRO A 54 -18.30 -11.48 -7.80
CA PRO A 54 -18.77 -12.77 -8.34
C PRO A 54 -19.24 -12.69 -9.79
N TYR A 55 -19.86 -11.57 -10.18
CA TYR A 55 -20.33 -11.36 -11.56
C TYR A 55 -19.19 -11.02 -12.52
N LEU A 56 -18.30 -10.13 -12.09
CA LEU A 56 -17.19 -9.66 -12.90
C LEU A 56 -16.09 -10.72 -13.06
N SER A 57 -15.90 -11.61 -12.09
CA SER A 57 -14.92 -12.69 -12.15
C SER A 57 -15.26 -13.78 -13.18
N GLN A 58 -16.49 -13.79 -13.73
CA GLN A 58 -16.86 -14.65 -14.85
C GLN A 58 -16.12 -14.26 -16.13
N ILE A 59 -15.73 -13.00 -16.27
CA ILE A 59 -14.90 -12.53 -17.37
C ILE A 59 -13.47 -12.98 -17.14
N ARG A 60 -12.95 -13.86 -18.01
CA ARG A 60 -11.64 -14.50 -17.86
C ARG A 60 -10.49 -13.54 -17.52
N PHE A 61 -10.46 -12.36 -18.13
CA PHE A 61 -9.46 -11.34 -17.84
C PHE A 61 -9.62 -10.74 -16.43
N LEU A 62 -10.84 -10.47 -15.98
CA LEU A 62 -11.11 -9.85 -14.68
C LEU A 62 -10.94 -10.83 -13.52
N ARG A 63 -11.01 -12.13 -13.77
CA ARG A 63 -10.74 -13.19 -12.79
C ARG A 63 -9.36 -13.06 -12.14
N ALA A 64 -8.38 -12.57 -12.88
CA ALA A 64 -7.05 -12.32 -12.34
C ALA A 64 -7.04 -11.25 -11.25
N PHE A 65 -7.88 -10.21 -11.39
CA PHE A 65 -7.88 -9.01 -10.54
C PHE A 65 -8.93 -9.03 -9.44
N LEU A 66 -9.97 -9.85 -9.58
CA LEU A 66 -11.09 -9.91 -8.65
C LEU A 66 -11.14 -11.26 -7.94
N PRO A 67 -11.69 -11.31 -6.73
CA PRO A 67 -11.90 -12.58 -6.05
C PRO A 67 -12.86 -13.47 -6.84
N VAL A 68 -12.46 -14.70 -7.06
CA VAL A 68 -13.25 -15.73 -7.77
C VAL A 68 -14.10 -16.53 -6.78
N ASN A 69 -13.58 -16.75 -5.59
CA ASN A 69 -14.25 -17.42 -4.51
C ASN A 69 -14.24 -16.55 -3.23
N GLY A 70 -15.00 -16.95 -2.21
CA GLY A 70 -15.10 -16.23 -0.94
C GLY A 70 -13.89 -16.40 -0.02
N SER A 71 -12.79 -16.97 -0.48
CA SER A 71 -11.65 -17.28 0.37
C SER A 71 -10.98 -16.04 0.96
N ILE A 72 -10.36 -16.22 2.11
CA ILE A 72 -9.64 -15.13 2.81
C ILE A 72 -8.51 -14.60 1.93
N TRP A 73 -7.82 -15.48 1.21
CA TRP A 73 -6.73 -15.13 0.31
C TRP A 73 -7.20 -14.26 -0.86
N GLU A 74 -8.27 -14.69 -1.52
CA GLU A 74 -8.83 -13.98 -2.68
C GLU A 74 -9.28 -12.55 -2.36
N HIS A 75 -9.80 -12.34 -1.16
CA HIS A 75 -10.14 -10.98 -0.71
C HIS A 75 -8.93 -10.04 -0.57
N GLY A 76 -7.72 -10.59 -0.46
CA GLY A 76 -6.48 -9.81 -0.52
C GLY A 76 -6.32 -9.03 -1.83
N LYS A 77 -6.87 -9.55 -2.95
CA LYS A 77 -6.89 -8.86 -4.25
C LYS A 77 -7.62 -7.52 -4.20
N LEU A 78 -8.72 -7.45 -3.45
CA LEU A 78 -9.49 -6.21 -3.29
C LEU A 78 -8.72 -5.09 -2.59
N LEU A 79 -7.69 -5.41 -1.85
CA LEU A 79 -6.78 -4.40 -1.28
C LEU A 79 -5.56 -4.16 -2.16
N PHE A 80 -5.01 -5.23 -2.72
CA PHE A 80 -3.79 -5.17 -3.52
C PHE A 80 -3.96 -4.34 -4.80
N TYR A 81 -4.90 -4.70 -5.66
CA TYR A 81 -5.05 -4.05 -6.96
C TYR A 81 -5.46 -2.58 -6.89
N PRO A 82 -6.45 -2.17 -6.09
CA PRO A 82 -6.74 -0.75 -5.91
C PRO A 82 -5.54 0.03 -5.35
N ALA A 83 -4.80 -0.56 -4.39
CA ALA A 83 -3.61 0.10 -3.85
C ALA A 83 -2.51 0.28 -4.90
N VAL A 84 -2.24 -0.74 -5.71
CA VAL A 84 -1.27 -0.65 -6.83
C VAL A 84 -1.72 0.38 -7.84
N PHE A 85 -2.99 0.33 -8.26
CA PHE A 85 -3.57 1.28 -9.23
C PHE A 85 -3.45 2.73 -8.75
N ILE A 86 -3.83 2.99 -7.50
CA ILE A 86 -3.73 4.33 -6.90
C ILE A 86 -2.26 4.76 -6.79
N GLY A 87 -1.34 3.83 -6.48
CA GLY A 87 0.10 4.10 -6.47
C GLY A 87 0.63 4.52 -7.83
N VAL A 88 0.21 3.83 -8.89
CA VAL A 88 0.55 4.17 -10.27
C VAL A 88 -0.04 5.53 -10.66
N LEU A 89 -1.33 5.76 -10.37
CA LEU A 89 -2.00 7.03 -10.65
C LEU A 89 -1.30 8.20 -9.95
N ARG A 90 -0.96 8.03 -8.69
CA ARG A 90 -0.18 9.01 -7.94
C ARG A 90 1.15 9.32 -8.63
N TYR A 91 1.85 8.30 -9.06
CA TYR A 91 3.10 8.47 -9.80
C TYR A 91 2.91 9.27 -11.08
N LEU A 92 1.89 8.94 -11.87
CA LEU A 92 1.58 9.64 -13.12
C LEU A 92 1.24 11.12 -12.89
N VAL A 93 0.53 11.43 -11.79
CA VAL A 93 0.14 12.81 -11.47
C VAL A 93 1.29 13.62 -10.87
N THR A 94 2.15 13.01 -10.05
CA THR A 94 3.20 13.74 -9.33
C THR A 94 4.54 13.74 -10.04
N GLY A 95 4.77 12.82 -10.96
CA GLY A 95 6.07 12.59 -11.62
C GLY A 95 7.20 12.20 -10.64
N ASP A 96 6.86 11.90 -9.39
CA ASP A 96 7.82 11.77 -8.29
C ASP A 96 8.27 10.32 -8.10
N LEU A 97 9.25 9.91 -8.90
CA LEU A 97 10.00 8.65 -8.70
C LEU A 97 11.20 8.86 -7.77
N GLN A 98 10.96 9.42 -6.59
CA GLN A 98 12.03 9.51 -5.59
C GLN A 98 12.59 8.12 -5.27
N LYS A 99 13.91 8.06 -5.09
CA LYS A 99 14.60 6.82 -4.70
C LYS A 99 13.94 6.22 -3.44
N GLY A 100 13.61 4.94 -3.51
CA GLY A 100 13.03 4.18 -2.41
C GLY A 100 11.53 4.39 -2.16
N ILE A 101 10.80 5.19 -2.95
CA ILE A 101 9.36 5.36 -2.79
C ILE A 101 8.60 4.08 -3.10
N LEU A 102 8.99 3.36 -4.13
CA LEU A 102 8.36 2.11 -4.53
C LEU A 102 8.54 1.04 -3.47
N THR A 103 9.73 0.93 -2.88
CA THR A 103 9.98 -0.01 -1.77
C THR A 103 9.15 0.33 -0.53
N THR A 104 9.00 1.63 -0.22
CA THR A 104 8.15 2.08 0.87
C THR A 104 6.68 1.74 0.63
N TYR A 105 6.22 1.92 -0.61
CA TYR A 105 4.83 1.65 -1.00
C TYR A 105 4.54 0.14 -1.02
N ALA A 106 5.44 -0.64 -1.59
CA ALA A 106 5.35 -2.10 -1.61
C ALA A 106 5.30 -2.71 -0.20
N ALA A 107 6.14 -2.24 0.72
CA ALA A 107 6.12 -2.65 2.11
C ALA A 107 4.78 -2.31 2.81
N ALA A 108 4.20 -1.15 2.49
CA ALA A 108 2.90 -0.75 3.01
C ALA A 108 1.76 -1.66 2.50
N ILE A 109 1.75 -1.96 1.21
CA ILE A 109 0.76 -2.86 0.59
C ILE A 109 0.91 -4.28 1.16
N PHE A 110 2.12 -4.80 1.21
CA PHE A 110 2.40 -6.13 1.77
C PHE A 110 1.89 -6.24 3.21
N ARG A 111 2.13 -5.22 4.03
CA ARG A 111 1.65 -5.20 5.41
C ARG A 111 0.13 -5.07 5.49
N ALA A 112 -0.49 -4.27 4.63
CA ALA A 112 -1.95 -4.14 4.59
C ALA A 112 -2.62 -5.48 4.26
N CYS A 113 -2.16 -6.16 3.22
CA CYS A 113 -2.66 -7.47 2.82
C CYS A 113 -2.40 -8.55 3.89
N GLY A 114 -1.19 -8.60 4.45
CA GLY A 114 -0.82 -9.56 5.49
C GLY A 114 -1.64 -9.38 6.77
N LEU A 115 -1.83 -8.14 7.24
CA LEU A 115 -2.69 -7.85 8.38
C LEU A 115 -4.16 -8.17 8.11
N HIS A 116 -4.66 -7.88 6.91
CA HIS A 116 -6.02 -8.24 6.52
C HIS A 116 -6.23 -9.75 6.64
N ILE A 117 -5.35 -10.55 6.05
CA ILE A 117 -5.43 -12.02 6.10
C ILE A 117 -5.36 -12.51 7.56
N LEU A 118 -4.38 -12.05 8.32
CA LEU A 118 -4.19 -12.44 9.72
C LEU A 118 -5.42 -12.14 10.57
N LEU A 119 -5.90 -10.90 10.49
CA LEU A 119 -7.06 -10.46 11.25
C LEU A 119 -8.32 -11.21 10.84
N ARG A 120 -8.52 -11.44 9.54
CA ARG A 120 -9.66 -12.20 9.07
C ARG A 120 -9.63 -13.65 9.56
N CYS A 121 -8.48 -14.32 9.52
CA CYS A 121 -8.31 -15.66 10.12
C CYS A 121 -8.65 -15.64 11.62
N THR A 122 -8.19 -14.61 12.35
CA THR A 122 -8.48 -14.46 13.78
C THR A 122 -9.97 -14.22 14.03
N PHE A 123 -10.61 -13.32 13.28
CA PHE A 123 -12.04 -13.05 13.42
C PHE A 123 -12.89 -14.27 13.09
N THR A 124 -12.55 -14.99 12.01
CA THR A 124 -13.25 -16.22 11.64
C THR A 124 -13.09 -17.30 12.72
N GLY A 125 -11.88 -17.46 13.28
CA GLY A 125 -11.62 -18.44 14.33
C GLY A 125 -12.27 -18.11 15.68
N VAL A 126 -12.42 -16.82 16.02
CA VAL A 126 -12.99 -16.39 17.31
C VAL A 126 -14.51 -16.21 17.23
N ILE A 127 -15.01 -15.60 16.15
CA ILE A 127 -16.43 -15.24 16.01
C ILE A 127 -17.21 -16.34 15.28
N GLY A 128 -16.52 -17.21 14.53
CA GLY A 128 -17.13 -18.32 13.79
C GLY A 128 -17.90 -17.88 12.54
N THR A 129 -17.74 -16.64 12.07
CA THR A 129 -18.41 -16.10 10.88
C THR A 129 -17.38 -15.75 9.80
N THR A 130 -17.68 -16.12 8.56
CA THR A 130 -16.84 -15.81 7.40
C THR A 130 -17.13 -14.43 6.79
N ASP A 131 -18.25 -13.80 7.17
CA ASP A 131 -18.75 -12.59 6.53
C ASP A 131 -18.11 -11.28 7.01
N VAL A 132 -17.26 -11.36 8.06
CA VAL A 132 -16.62 -10.19 8.66
C VAL A 132 -15.33 -9.85 7.91
N TRP A 133 -15.45 -9.13 6.79
CA TRP A 133 -14.23 -8.71 6.09
C TRP A 133 -13.89 -7.21 6.21
N VAL A 134 -14.88 -6.36 6.42
CA VAL A 134 -14.68 -4.90 6.48
C VAL A 134 -13.73 -4.48 7.61
N PRO A 135 -13.93 -4.88 8.88
CA PRO A 135 -13.00 -4.50 9.94
C PRO A 135 -11.55 -4.95 9.70
N PRO A 136 -11.27 -6.21 9.30
CA PRO A 136 -9.92 -6.64 8.94
C PRO A 136 -9.31 -5.84 7.79
N ALA A 137 -10.11 -5.44 6.78
CA ALA A 137 -9.65 -4.62 5.67
C ALA A 137 -9.26 -3.22 6.13
N VAL A 138 -10.09 -2.57 6.95
CA VAL A 138 -9.82 -1.24 7.50
C VAL A 138 -8.56 -1.27 8.37
N LEU A 139 -8.44 -2.23 9.28
CA LEU A 139 -7.26 -2.36 10.16
C LEU A 139 -6.00 -2.68 9.35
N GLY A 140 -6.10 -3.54 8.32
CA GLY A 140 -5.02 -3.83 7.39
C GLY A 140 -4.53 -2.57 6.67
N CYS A 141 -5.45 -1.79 6.14
CA CYS A 141 -5.12 -0.51 5.49
C CYS A 141 -4.51 0.51 6.46
N CYS A 142 -5.02 0.60 7.69
CA CYS A 142 -4.43 1.46 8.73
C CYS A 142 -2.98 1.04 9.04
N GLY A 143 -2.71 -0.26 9.17
CA GLY A 143 -1.36 -0.80 9.39
C GLY A 143 -0.43 -0.54 8.20
N GLY A 144 -0.93 -0.69 6.98
CA GLY A 144 -0.21 -0.33 5.75
C GLY A 144 0.11 1.16 5.70
N TYR A 145 -0.87 2.01 5.98
CA TYR A 145 -0.68 3.45 6.04
C TYR A 145 0.37 3.88 7.08
N MET A 146 0.31 3.33 8.30
CA MET A 146 1.32 3.57 9.33
C MET A 146 2.71 3.15 8.86
N THR A 147 2.84 1.98 8.21
CA THR A 147 4.10 1.50 7.65
C THR A 147 4.64 2.47 6.61
N TYR A 148 3.77 2.97 5.71
CA TYR A 148 4.13 3.97 4.72
C TYR A 148 4.66 5.25 5.37
N GLN A 149 3.98 5.76 6.40
CA GLN A 149 4.37 6.99 7.10
C GLN A 149 5.71 6.83 7.83
N ILE A 150 5.92 5.71 8.52
CA ILE A 150 7.18 5.40 9.21
C ILE A 150 8.31 5.30 8.19
N ALA A 151 8.15 4.49 7.15
CA ALA A 151 9.17 4.28 6.13
C ALA A 151 9.46 5.54 5.32
N ARG A 152 8.45 6.42 5.13
CA ARG A 152 8.62 7.73 4.50
C ARG A 152 9.48 8.70 5.32
N ASN A 153 9.46 8.57 6.64
CA ASN A 153 10.24 9.43 7.54
C ASN A 153 11.70 8.93 7.70
N CYS A 154 11.97 7.67 7.33
CA CYS A 154 13.33 7.16 7.31
C CYS A 154 14.12 7.73 6.10
N ASP A 155 15.44 7.73 6.19
CA ASP A 155 16.34 8.26 5.14
C ASP A 155 16.15 7.48 3.82
N ARG A 156 15.44 8.10 2.86
CA ARG A 156 15.08 7.50 1.57
C ARG A 156 16.24 7.48 0.59
N GLN A 157 17.22 8.36 0.75
CA GLN A 157 18.31 8.51 -0.23
C GLN A 157 19.15 7.24 -0.37
N LYS A 158 19.13 6.37 0.65
CA LYS A 158 19.87 5.11 0.67
C LYS A 158 19.08 3.91 0.14
N ARG A 159 17.79 4.05 -0.17
CA ARG A 159 16.93 2.93 -0.57
C ARG A 159 16.78 2.84 -2.08
N SER A 160 16.99 1.65 -2.62
CA SER A 160 16.68 1.31 -4.02
C SER A 160 15.17 1.06 -4.18
N ASN A 161 14.64 1.25 -5.39
CA ASN A 161 13.27 0.87 -5.77
C ASN A 161 13.16 -0.61 -6.18
N ILE A 162 14.29 -1.27 -6.46
CA ILE A 162 14.32 -2.67 -6.94
C ILE A 162 13.67 -3.63 -5.95
N PRO A 163 13.98 -3.63 -4.63
CA PRO A 163 13.33 -4.55 -3.69
C PRO A 163 11.81 -4.38 -3.64
N GLY A 164 11.33 -3.13 -3.77
CA GLY A 164 9.89 -2.87 -3.80
C GLY A 164 9.22 -3.43 -5.03
N MET A 165 9.84 -3.28 -6.20
CA MET A 165 9.33 -3.87 -7.43
C MET A 165 9.28 -5.41 -7.34
N LEU A 166 10.35 -6.03 -6.85
CA LEU A 166 10.40 -7.48 -6.67
C LEU A 166 9.33 -7.96 -5.67
N LEU A 167 9.11 -7.23 -4.57
CA LEU A 167 8.09 -7.57 -3.59
C LEU A 167 6.67 -7.50 -4.19
N LEU A 168 6.38 -6.47 -4.99
CA LEU A 168 5.07 -6.35 -5.66
C LEU A 168 4.88 -7.46 -6.68
N LEU A 169 5.89 -7.77 -7.50
CA LEU A 169 5.84 -8.87 -8.46
C LEU A 169 5.67 -10.22 -7.78
N LEU A 170 6.35 -10.44 -6.65
CA LEU A 170 6.19 -11.67 -5.86
C LEU A 170 4.77 -11.80 -5.32
N LEU A 171 4.21 -10.73 -4.74
CA LEU A 171 2.86 -10.75 -4.20
C LEU A 171 1.82 -10.95 -5.31
N GLU A 172 2.00 -10.32 -6.46
CA GLU A 172 1.19 -10.53 -7.66
C GLU A 172 1.22 -12.00 -8.09
N ALA A 173 2.43 -12.56 -8.25
CA ALA A 173 2.59 -13.96 -8.65
C ALA A 173 1.93 -14.92 -7.67
N LEU A 174 2.05 -14.69 -6.35
CA LEU A 174 1.39 -15.50 -5.33
C LEU A 174 -0.14 -15.39 -5.43
N LEU A 175 -0.68 -14.17 -5.62
CA LEU A 175 -2.12 -13.97 -5.80
C LEU A 175 -2.63 -14.72 -7.02
N MET A 176 -1.90 -14.71 -8.13
CA MET A 176 -2.28 -15.42 -9.38
C MET A 176 -2.18 -16.94 -9.23
N ILE A 177 -1.06 -17.43 -8.71
CA ILE A 177 -0.82 -18.88 -8.55
C ILE A 177 -1.90 -19.50 -7.66
N PHE A 178 -2.18 -18.91 -6.51
CA PHE A 178 -3.17 -19.46 -5.58
C PHE A 178 -4.62 -19.24 -6.00
N THR A 179 -4.87 -18.42 -7.02
CA THR A 179 -6.18 -18.35 -7.66
C THR A 179 -6.42 -19.55 -8.58
N GLU A 180 -5.40 -19.92 -9.36
CA GLU A 180 -5.53 -21.04 -10.32
C GLU A 180 -5.31 -22.40 -9.63
N TYR A 181 -4.48 -22.44 -8.59
CA TYR A 181 -4.12 -23.65 -7.85
C TYR A 181 -4.32 -23.44 -6.34
N PRO A 182 -5.59 -23.33 -5.87
CA PRO A 182 -5.86 -23.15 -4.44
C PRO A 182 -5.36 -24.38 -3.66
N GLN A 183 -4.68 -24.13 -2.55
CA GLN A 183 -4.23 -25.20 -1.65
C GLN A 183 -5.35 -25.60 -0.70
N ASP A 184 -5.33 -26.86 -0.22
CA ASP A 184 -6.29 -27.38 0.78
C ASP A 184 -6.01 -26.81 2.20
N LEU A 185 -5.83 -25.52 2.30
CA LEU A 185 -5.69 -24.80 3.56
C LEU A 185 -6.90 -23.89 3.76
N GLY A 186 -7.38 -23.76 4.99
CA GLY A 186 -8.60 -22.99 5.30
C GLY A 186 -8.60 -21.54 4.82
N ILE A 187 -7.43 -20.94 4.58
CA ILE A 187 -7.32 -19.59 4.01
C ILE A 187 -7.69 -19.51 2.52
N PHE A 188 -7.66 -20.65 1.80
CA PHE A 188 -8.02 -20.77 0.38
C PHE A 188 -9.40 -21.41 0.19
N ALA A 189 -10.02 -21.94 1.25
CA ALA A 189 -11.39 -22.44 1.22
C ALA A 189 -12.36 -21.25 1.14
N GLY A 190 -13.26 -21.28 0.19
CA GLY A 190 -14.30 -20.28 -0.05
C GLY A 190 -15.68 -20.90 -0.02
#